data_4d8370e30b2ac1e691fe37365d806ade
#
_entry.id   4d8370e30b2ac1e691fe37365d806ade
#
_cell.length_a   1.000
_cell.length_b   1.000
_cell.length_c   1.000
_cell.angle_alpha   90.00
_cell.angle_beta   90.00
_cell.angle_gamma   90.00
#
_symmetry.space_group_name_H-M   'P 1'
#
loop_
_entity.id
_entity.type
_entity.pdbx_description
1 polymer ?
#
loop_
_entity_poly.entity_id
_entity_poly.type
_entity_poly.pdbx_seq_one_letter_code
_entity_poly.pdbx_strand_id
1 'polypeptide(L)'
;MAFLATDAHLIAYQDSGEAYLPTLFMAHPLGMNRDVWDAVCDQLHGHYRCVRWDLPGHGSSGAAAATLSAELLALDALALADTLEIESFQFIGTSIGGVIGQSLCQIAPQRLEQVWLTNTGAIIGTKAGWAERAENVRRLGLAAMAETIVPRWFSPSYAQQNPAVLQGWQVQLSRSDSESYAKLCELLAEVDNRGKLVGYTEQVALIAGGDDVSTPIEALEGLQTEFATASLSVLAGVGHVPSIETPELLVKHIQTKAGRETVGQTGISYEQGLLQRKRILGAAHVEKASKNATTLDRPFQQFITRNAWGELWGDPTLTVQQRSMITTGILAALGRDGELGLHLRTAKRLGINEDQLRQVLMHVSIYAGVPAANHAFALAKDNGWGTTIL
;
A
#
# COMPACT_ATOMS: atom_id res chain seq x y z
N MET A 1 0.20 13.86 9.04
CA MET A 1 -1.13 14.20 8.45
C MET A 1 -0.96 15.41 7.56
N ALA A 2 -1.48 15.36 6.34
CA ALA A 2 -1.48 16.45 5.36
C ALA A 2 -2.88 16.60 4.75
N PHE A 3 -3.07 17.64 3.93
CA PHE A 3 -4.36 17.94 3.32
C PHE A 3 -4.18 18.23 1.84
N LEU A 4 -5.12 17.73 1.02
CA LEU A 4 -5.26 18.06 -0.39
C LEU A 4 -6.63 18.70 -0.60
N ALA A 5 -6.65 19.89 -1.17
CA ALA A 5 -7.89 20.53 -1.61
C ALA A 5 -8.19 20.07 -3.04
N THR A 6 -9.36 19.47 -3.26
CA THR A 6 -9.93 19.21 -4.59
C THR A 6 -11.06 20.19 -4.86
N ASP A 7 -11.59 20.21 -6.07
CA ASP A 7 -12.76 21.04 -6.41
C ASP A 7 -14.02 20.62 -5.62
N ALA A 8 -14.05 19.37 -5.15
CA ALA A 8 -15.22 18.78 -4.47
C ALA A 8 -15.17 18.93 -2.94
N HIS A 9 -13.99 18.74 -2.32
CA HIS A 9 -13.84 18.77 -0.86
C HIS A 9 -12.35 18.76 -0.45
N LEU A 10 -12.11 18.91 0.86
CA LEU A 10 -10.78 18.79 1.46
C LEU A 10 -10.52 17.34 1.88
N ILE A 11 -9.43 16.75 1.39
CA ILE A 11 -9.00 15.39 1.73
C ILE A 11 -7.89 15.46 2.76
N ALA A 12 -8.11 14.84 3.92
CA ALA A 12 -7.05 14.60 4.91
C ALA A 12 -6.38 13.25 4.60
N TYR A 13 -5.07 13.25 4.52
CA TYR A 13 -4.32 12.03 4.22
C TYR A 13 -3.05 11.89 5.06
N GLN A 14 -2.50 10.69 5.05
CA GLN A 14 -1.22 10.36 5.64
C GLN A 14 -0.42 9.54 4.64
N ASP A 15 0.82 9.97 4.42
CA ASP A 15 1.84 9.28 3.67
C ASP A 15 2.95 8.92 4.67
N SER A 16 3.21 7.66 4.89
CA SER A 16 4.09 7.17 5.97
C SER A 16 5.32 6.42 5.47
N GLY A 17 5.47 6.30 4.16
CA GLY A 17 6.57 5.57 3.57
C GLY A 17 7.57 6.44 2.81
N GLU A 18 8.67 5.84 2.43
CA GLU A 18 9.69 6.46 1.60
C GLU A 18 9.42 6.23 0.10
N ALA A 19 9.70 7.22 -0.74
CA ALA A 19 9.34 7.22 -2.16
C ALA A 19 9.92 6.04 -2.99
N TYR A 20 10.96 5.36 -2.49
CA TYR A 20 11.54 4.19 -3.16
C TYR A 20 10.83 2.86 -2.84
N LEU A 21 9.93 2.84 -1.86
CA LEU A 21 9.14 1.66 -1.52
C LEU A 21 7.94 1.49 -2.46
N PRO A 22 7.43 0.24 -2.64
CA PRO A 22 6.15 0.05 -3.32
C PRO A 22 5.07 0.83 -2.60
N THR A 23 4.25 1.54 -3.34
CA THR A 23 3.19 2.34 -2.75
C THR A 23 1.91 1.53 -2.63
N LEU A 24 1.29 1.54 -1.44
CA LEU A 24 0.00 0.93 -1.15
C LEU A 24 -1.00 2.02 -0.74
N PHE A 25 -2.01 2.24 -1.57
CA PHE A 25 -3.16 3.09 -1.26
C PHE A 25 -4.21 2.30 -0.48
N MET A 26 -4.73 2.88 0.60
CA MET A 26 -5.60 2.18 1.56
C MET A 26 -6.88 2.97 1.82
N ALA A 27 -8.03 2.43 1.37
CA ALA A 27 -9.34 3.05 1.50
C ALA A 27 -10.19 2.36 2.59
N HIS A 28 -10.65 3.15 3.57
CA HIS A 28 -11.40 2.66 4.73
C HIS A 28 -12.89 2.40 4.43
N PRO A 29 -13.60 1.60 5.26
CA PRO A 29 -15.04 1.39 5.13
C PRO A 29 -15.86 2.60 5.60
N LEU A 30 -17.13 2.65 5.20
CA LEU A 30 -18.08 3.68 5.59
C LEU A 30 -18.22 3.79 7.12
N GLY A 31 -18.16 5.00 7.62
CA GLY A 31 -18.33 5.32 9.05
C GLY A 31 -17.05 5.21 9.88
N MET A 32 -15.98 4.72 9.33
CA MET A 32 -14.65 4.69 9.96
C MET A 32 -13.75 5.81 9.40
N ASN A 33 -12.47 5.75 9.64
CA ASN A 33 -11.47 6.67 9.10
C ASN A 33 -10.19 5.92 8.75
N ARG A 34 -9.17 6.61 8.23
CA ARG A 34 -7.89 6.01 7.83
C ARG A 34 -7.17 5.24 8.93
N ASP A 35 -7.49 5.49 10.22
CA ASP A 35 -6.79 4.86 11.35
C ASP A 35 -7.12 3.35 11.47
N VAL A 36 -8.13 2.84 10.74
CA VAL A 36 -8.39 1.39 10.60
C VAL A 36 -7.20 0.63 10.05
N TRP A 37 -6.27 1.33 9.40
CA TRP A 37 -5.08 0.76 8.77
C TRP A 37 -3.82 0.87 9.63
N ASP A 38 -3.87 1.47 10.85
CA ASP A 38 -2.68 1.71 11.69
C ASP A 38 -1.87 0.44 11.92
N ALA A 39 -2.52 -0.62 12.42
CA ALA A 39 -1.84 -1.88 12.72
C ALA A 39 -1.26 -2.58 11.47
N VAL A 40 -1.89 -2.40 10.31
CA VAL A 40 -1.39 -2.90 9.02
C VAL A 40 -0.19 -2.07 8.56
N CYS A 41 -0.26 -0.75 8.65
CA CYS A 41 0.84 0.15 8.30
C CYS A 41 2.08 -0.10 9.18
N ASP A 42 1.89 -0.30 10.49
CA ASP A 42 2.99 -0.60 11.42
C ASP A 42 3.73 -1.89 11.02
N GLN A 43 3.00 -2.93 10.62
CA GLN A 43 3.59 -4.20 10.16
C GLN A 43 4.20 -4.10 8.76
N LEU A 44 3.72 -3.18 7.91
CA LEU A 44 4.26 -2.93 6.57
C LEU A 44 5.38 -1.88 6.56
N HIS A 45 5.70 -1.28 7.71
CA HIS A 45 6.77 -0.28 7.83
C HIS A 45 8.11 -0.80 7.27
N GLY A 46 8.78 0.00 6.45
CA GLY A 46 10.01 -0.39 5.76
C GLY A 46 9.83 -1.30 4.54
N HIS A 47 8.61 -1.80 4.28
CA HIS A 47 8.27 -2.61 3.11
C HIS A 47 7.43 -1.88 2.08
N TYR A 48 6.54 -1.01 2.56
CA TYR A 48 5.60 -0.25 1.74
C TYR A 48 5.60 1.23 2.13
N ARG A 49 5.41 2.08 1.14
CA ARG A 49 4.93 3.45 1.32
C ARG A 49 3.41 3.38 1.44
N CYS A 50 2.88 3.53 2.65
CA CYS A 50 1.45 3.46 2.91
C CYS A 50 0.83 4.86 2.75
N VAL A 51 -0.10 5.00 1.80
CA VAL A 51 -0.90 6.22 1.60
C VAL A 51 -2.34 5.91 1.95
N ARG A 52 -2.88 6.61 2.93
CA ARG A 52 -4.25 6.43 3.42
C ARG A 52 -4.92 7.77 3.64
N TRP A 53 -6.20 7.85 3.37
CA TRP A 53 -6.94 9.11 3.48
C TRP A 53 -8.31 8.89 4.11
N ASP A 54 -8.92 9.96 4.58
CA ASP A 54 -10.28 9.94 5.08
C ASP A 54 -11.26 10.29 3.96
N LEU A 55 -12.34 9.52 3.83
CA LEU A 55 -13.44 9.80 2.92
C LEU A 55 -14.14 11.11 3.31
N PRO A 56 -14.89 11.76 2.40
CA PRO A 56 -15.60 13.00 2.70
C PRO A 56 -16.46 12.91 3.98
N GLY A 57 -16.31 13.88 4.86
CA GLY A 57 -17.01 13.95 6.16
C GLY A 57 -16.56 12.94 7.20
N HIS A 58 -15.49 12.17 6.95
CA HIS A 58 -14.91 11.22 7.88
C HIS A 58 -13.56 11.72 8.39
N GLY A 59 -13.18 11.28 9.59
CA GLY A 59 -11.89 11.62 10.19
C GLY A 59 -11.62 13.12 10.20
N SER A 60 -10.59 13.54 9.47
CA SER A 60 -10.18 14.94 9.33
C SER A 60 -10.48 15.54 7.95
N SER A 61 -11.11 14.80 7.04
CA SER A 61 -11.55 15.32 5.74
C SER A 61 -12.73 16.25 5.87
N GLY A 62 -12.82 17.22 4.95
CA GLY A 62 -13.95 18.15 4.86
C GLY A 62 -15.25 17.43 4.49
N ALA A 63 -16.39 18.07 4.83
CA ALA A 63 -17.71 17.57 4.44
C ALA A 63 -17.86 17.54 2.91
N ALA A 64 -18.67 16.60 2.42
CA ALA A 64 -18.99 16.48 1.01
C ALA A 64 -19.83 17.67 0.53
N ALA A 65 -19.30 18.48 -0.38
CA ALA A 65 -20.01 19.65 -0.91
C ALA A 65 -21.13 19.27 -1.90
N ALA A 66 -20.93 18.21 -2.70
CA ALA A 66 -21.82 17.79 -3.79
C ALA A 66 -22.31 16.35 -3.60
N THR A 67 -23.09 15.85 -4.57
CA THR A 67 -23.43 14.43 -4.70
C THR A 67 -22.16 13.63 -4.92
N LEU A 68 -22.02 12.53 -4.20
CA LEU A 68 -20.86 11.62 -4.31
C LEU A 68 -21.15 10.49 -5.30
N SER A 69 -20.13 10.04 -6.00
CA SER A 69 -20.13 8.83 -6.83
C SER A 69 -18.88 8.01 -6.57
N ALA A 70 -18.91 6.71 -6.90
CA ALA A 70 -17.73 5.84 -6.79
C ALA A 70 -16.58 6.35 -7.68
N GLU A 71 -16.90 6.89 -8.85
CA GLU A 71 -15.94 7.50 -9.76
C GLU A 71 -15.29 8.74 -9.14
N LEU A 72 -16.06 9.63 -8.50
CA LEU A 72 -15.51 10.82 -7.83
C LEU A 72 -14.53 10.42 -6.72
N LEU A 73 -14.89 9.44 -5.89
CA LEU A 73 -13.98 8.95 -4.84
C LEU A 73 -12.73 8.25 -5.41
N ALA A 74 -12.82 7.63 -6.57
CA ALA A 74 -11.67 7.09 -7.28
C ALA A 74 -10.78 8.20 -7.88
N LEU A 75 -11.39 9.27 -8.39
CA LEU A 75 -10.66 10.47 -8.84
C LEU A 75 -9.93 11.17 -7.69
N ASP A 76 -10.48 11.17 -6.48
CA ASP A 76 -9.79 11.66 -5.28
C ASP A 76 -8.49 10.89 -5.00
N ALA A 77 -8.54 9.55 -5.13
CA ALA A 77 -7.34 8.72 -4.97
C ALA A 77 -6.30 9.00 -6.06
N LEU A 78 -6.73 9.23 -7.31
CA LEU A 78 -5.84 9.60 -8.42
C LEU A 78 -5.24 11.00 -8.22
N ALA A 79 -6.03 11.98 -7.80
CA ALA A 79 -5.55 13.34 -7.50
C ALA A 79 -4.51 13.32 -6.36
N LEU A 80 -4.72 12.47 -5.36
CA LEU A 80 -3.75 12.26 -4.30
C LEU A 80 -2.47 11.61 -4.82
N ALA A 81 -2.58 10.60 -5.69
CA ALA A 81 -1.43 9.96 -6.33
C ALA A 81 -0.63 10.95 -7.17
N ASP A 82 -1.30 11.79 -7.96
CA ASP A 82 -0.66 12.82 -8.79
C ASP A 82 0.04 13.89 -7.94
N THR A 83 -0.60 14.32 -6.84
CA THR A 83 -0.01 15.28 -5.88
C THR A 83 1.26 14.73 -5.22
N LEU A 84 1.31 13.42 -5.00
CA LEU A 84 2.44 12.73 -4.39
C LEU A 84 3.47 12.21 -5.42
N GLU A 85 3.30 12.56 -6.70
CA GLU A 85 4.15 12.13 -7.83
C GLU A 85 4.27 10.60 -7.94
N ILE A 86 3.14 9.89 -7.74
CA ILE A 86 3.06 8.43 -7.80
C ILE A 86 2.43 8.02 -9.12
N GLU A 87 3.21 7.43 -10.02
CA GLU A 87 2.74 7.01 -11.36
C GLU A 87 1.88 5.76 -11.31
N SER A 88 2.27 4.75 -10.51
CA SER A 88 1.53 3.51 -10.29
C SER A 88 1.56 3.11 -8.83
N PHE A 89 0.55 2.37 -8.38
CA PHE A 89 0.42 1.98 -7.00
C PHE A 89 -0.36 0.67 -6.84
N GLN A 90 -0.21 0.04 -5.70
CA GLN A 90 -1.04 -1.04 -5.23
C GLN A 90 -2.20 -0.46 -4.43
N PHE A 91 -3.35 -1.11 -4.45
CA PHE A 91 -4.55 -0.62 -3.80
C PHE A 91 -5.19 -1.68 -2.90
N ILE A 92 -5.60 -1.28 -1.69
CA ILE A 92 -6.45 -2.09 -0.83
C ILE A 92 -7.63 -1.27 -0.34
N GLY A 93 -8.83 -1.83 -0.40
CA GLY A 93 -10.03 -1.16 0.07
C GLY A 93 -11.03 -2.11 0.72
N THR A 94 -11.62 -1.66 1.84
CA THR A 94 -12.65 -2.40 2.58
C THR A 94 -14.02 -1.79 2.33
N SER A 95 -15.04 -2.61 2.01
CA SER A 95 -16.42 -2.17 1.87
C SER A 95 -16.58 -1.10 0.77
N ILE A 96 -17.03 0.10 1.08
CA ILE A 96 -17.03 1.24 0.15
C ILE A 96 -15.62 1.55 -0.39
N GLY A 97 -14.57 1.34 0.41
CA GLY A 97 -13.19 1.39 -0.07
C GLY A 97 -12.93 0.37 -1.18
N GLY A 98 -13.54 -0.80 -1.10
CA GLY A 98 -13.51 -1.81 -2.18
C GLY A 98 -14.28 -1.35 -3.43
N VAL A 99 -15.38 -0.61 -3.28
CA VAL A 99 -16.10 0.01 -4.41
C VAL A 99 -15.22 1.06 -5.10
N ILE A 100 -14.44 1.84 -4.34
CA ILE A 100 -13.44 2.76 -4.91
C ILE A 100 -12.41 2.00 -5.74
N GLY A 101 -11.89 0.88 -5.20
CA GLY A 101 -10.96 0.00 -5.94
C GLY A 101 -11.55 -0.54 -7.23
N GLN A 102 -12.81 -0.97 -7.22
CA GLN A 102 -13.53 -1.39 -8.42
C GLN A 102 -13.66 -0.26 -9.45
N SER A 103 -13.93 0.97 -9.00
CA SER A 103 -13.98 2.14 -9.87
C SER A 103 -12.60 2.48 -10.45
N LEU A 104 -11.53 2.38 -9.67
CA LEU A 104 -10.15 2.55 -10.17
C LEU A 104 -9.81 1.53 -11.26
N CYS A 105 -10.22 0.25 -11.10
CA CYS A 105 -10.06 -0.77 -12.13
C CYS A 105 -10.75 -0.41 -13.46
N GLN A 106 -11.85 0.35 -13.40
CA GLN A 106 -12.60 0.78 -14.59
C GLN A 106 -11.97 2.02 -15.26
N ILE A 107 -11.59 3.05 -14.47
CA ILE A 107 -11.22 4.36 -15.01
C ILE A 107 -9.71 4.56 -15.20
N ALA A 108 -8.88 3.83 -14.46
CA ALA A 108 -7.43 4.00 -14.48
C ALA A 108 -6.67 2.66 -14.24
N PRO A 109 -6.99 1.59 -15.00
CA PRO A 109 -6.37 0.27 -14.80
C PRO A 109 -4.84 0.31 -14.91
N GLN A 110 -4.30 1.18 -15.76
CA GLN A 110 -2.86 1.35 -15.98
C GLN A 110 -2.10 1.94 -14.76
N ARG A 111 -2.82 2.51 -13.79
CA ARG A 111 -2.24 3.05 -12.55
C ARG A 111 -2.11 1.98 -11.46
N LEU A 112 -2.72 0.80 -11.64
CA LEU A 112 -2.83 -0.25 -10.64
C LEU A 112 -1.83 -1.37 -10.91
N GLU A 113 -0.97 -1.69 -9.92
CA GLU A 113 -0.03 -2.82 -9.98
C GLU A 113 -0.64 -4.09 -9.36
N GLN A 114 -1.47 -3.93 -8.33
CA GLN A 114 -2.15 -5.00 -7.60
C GLN A 114 -3.35 -4.42 -6.85
N VAL A 115 -4.44 -5.17 -6.77
CA VAL A 115 -5.66 -4.75 -6.08
C VAL A 115 -6.10 -5.82 -5.08
N TRP A 116 -6.34 -5.40 -3.82
CA TRP A 116 -7.01 -6.20 -2.81
C TRP A 116 -8.36 -5.55 -2.47
N LEU A 117 -9.43 -6.29 -2.63
CA LEU A 117 -10.78 -5.85 -2.29
C LEU A 117 -11.27 -6.70 -1.12
N THR A 118 -11.47 -6.06 0.03
CA THR A 118 -11.85 -6.77 1.23
C THR A 118 -13.29 -6.45 1.63
N ASN A 119 -14.05 -7.44 2.03
CA ASN A 119 -15.37 -7.23 2.64
C ASN A 119 -16.23 -6.25 1.84
N THR A 120 -16.45 -6.53 0.56
CA THR A 120 -17.14 -5.67 -0.42
C THR A 120 -17.99 -6.53 -1.37
N GLY A 121 -18.50 -5.94 -2.44
CA GLY A 121 -19.28 -6.65 -3.47
C GLY A 121 -19.47 -5.77 -4.71
N ALA A 122 -19.88 -6.35 -5.82
CA ALA A 122 -20.31 -5.60 -7.01
C ALA A 122 -21.57 -4.74 -6.71
N ILE A 123 -22.39 -5.22 -5.79
CA ILE A 123 -23.48 -4.50 -5.11
C ILE A 123 -23.29 -4.74 -3.61
N ILE A 124 -23.45 -3.72 -2.77
CA ILE A 124 -23.42 -3.86 -1.32
C ILE A 124 -24.81 -3.56 -0.75
N GLY A 125 -25.44 -4.58 -0.13
CA GLY A 125 -26.77 -4.43 0.47
C GLY A 125 -27.87 -4.20 -0.58
N THR A 126 -28.85 -3.39 -0.25
CA THR A 126 -29.98 -3.07 -1.14
C THR A 126 -30.20 -1.56 -1.24
N LYS A 127 -30.68 -1.11 -2.39
CA LYS A 127 -31.04 0.30 -2.62
C LYS A 127 -31.98 0.86 -1.55
N ALA A 128 -33.04 0.10 -1.21
CA ALA A 128 -34.00 0.51 -0.18
C ALA A 128 -33.36 0.62 1.21
N GLY A 129 -32.51 -0.35 1.59
CA GLY A 129 -31.84 -0.34 2.89
C GLY A 129 -30.85 0.80 3.04
N TRP A 130 -30.14 1.16 1.98
CA TRP A 130 -29.23 2.31 1.99
C TRP A 130 -30.00 3.66 2.02
N ALA A 131 -31.10 3.78 1.26
CA ALA A 131 -31.96 4.96 1.29
C ALA A 131 -32.57 5.16 2.68
N GLU A 132 -33.09 4.11 3.31
CA GLU A 132 -33.62 4.15 4.68
C GLU A 132 -32.51 4.56 5.68
N ARG A 133 -31.29 4.03 5.52
CA ARG A 133 -30.15 4.41 6.39
C ARG A 133 -29.80 5.90 6.24
N ALA A 134 -29.75 6.41 5.00
CA ALA A 134 -29.48 7.83 4.75
C ALA A 134 -30.53 8.72 5.40
N GLU A 135 -31.81 8.38 5.26
CA GLU A 135 -32.93 9.11 5.91
C GLU A 135 -32.82 9.07 7.43
N ASN A 136 -32.57 7.89 8.02
CA ASN A 136 -32.41 7.73 9.46
C ASN A 136 -31.21 8.52 10.00
N VAL A 137 -30.08 8.53 9.30
CA VAL A 137 -28.90 9.31 9.70
C VAL A 137 -29.21 10.82 9.69
N ARG A 138 -29.90 11.32 8.66
CA ARG A 138 -30.32 12.73 8.61
C ARG A 138 -31.28 13.09 9.74
N ARG A 139 -32.21 12.20 10.08
CA ARG A 139 -33.23 12.41 11.09
C ARG A 139 -32.71 12.25 12.51
N LEU A 140 -31.90 11.25 12.79
CA LEU A 140 -31.47 10.86 14.14
C LEU A 140 -30.05 11.33 14.48
N GLY A 141 -29.22 11.51 13.48
CA GLY A 141 -27.79 11.73 13.61
C GLY A 141 -26.99 10.47 13.92
N LEU A 142 -25.70 10.48 13.55
CA LEU A 142 -24.80 9.34 13.75
C LEU A 142 -24.58 9.00 15.23
N ALA A 143 -24.62 10.00 16.12
CA ALA A 143 -24.47 9.78 17.56
C ALA A 143 -25.54 8.82 18.13
N ALA A 144 -26.79 8.94 17.67
CA ALA A 144 -27.87 8.06 18.10
C ALA A 144 -27.81 6.66 17.44
N MET A 145 -27.17 6.56 16.28
CA MET A 145 -27.11 5.31 15.50
C MET A 145 -25.84 4.49 15.75
N ALA A 146 -24.82 5.07 16.38
CA ALA A 146 -23.51 4.44 16.55
C ALA A 146 -23.58 3.09 17.31
N GLU A 147 -24.43 2.99 18.32
CA GLU A 147 -24.63 1.77 19.11
C GLU A 147 -25.20 0.59 18.28
N THR A 148 -25.94 0.87 17.22
CA THR A 148 -26.52 -0.16 16.35
C THR A 148 -25.66 -0.45 15.11
N ILE A 149 -24.88 0.52 14.65
CA ILE A 149 -24.05 0.40 13.46
C ILE A 149 -22.73 -0.30 13.77
N VAL A 150 -21.99 0.16 14.78
CA VAL A 150 -20.62 -0.27 15.05
C VAL A 150 -20.49 -1.78 15.39
N PRO A 151 -21.39 -2.39 16.17
CA PRO A 151 -21.27 -3.83 16.45
C PRO A 151 -21.33 -4.72 15.21
N ARG A 152 -21.94 -4.26 14.12
CA ARG A 152 -22.02 -5.01 12.86
C ARG A 152 -20.68 -5.07 12.08
N TRP A 153 -19.71 -4.25 12.48
CA TRP A 153 -18.38 -4.21 11.84
C TRP A 153 -17.44 -5.30 12.33
N PHE A 154 -17.75 -5.90 13.47
CA PHE A 154 -16.85 -6.85 14.12
C PHE A 154 -17.50 -8.22 14.27
N SER A 155 -16.68 -9.26 14.25
CA SER A 155 -17.14 -10.61 14.58
C SER A 155 -17.63 -10.65 16.04
N PRO A 156 -18.58 -11.53 16.37
CA PRO A 156 -19.10 -11.66 17.74
C PRO A 156 -18.00 -11.93 18.77
N SER A 157 -17.03 -12.77 18.41
CA SER A 157 -15.90 -13.12 19.28
C SER A 157 -14.97 -11.93 19.54
N TYR A 158 -14.65 -11.15 18.50
CA TYR A 158 -13.83 -9.95 18.63
C TYR A 158 -14.53 -8.89 19.46
N ALA A 159 -15.82 -8.65 19.18
CA ALA A 159 -16.63 -7.68 19.91
C ALA A 159 -16.69 -7.98 21.41
N GLN A 160 -16.85 -9.26 21.78
CA GLN A 160 -16.87 -9.69 23.17
C GLN A 160 -15.53 -9.48 23.89
N GLN A 161 -14.42 -9.72 23.20
CA GLN A 161 -13.08 -9.60 23.76
C GLN A 161 -12.55 -8.17 23.81
N ASN A 162 -13.07 -7.28 22.94
CA ASN A 162 -12.55 -5.92 22.74
C ASN A 162 -13.60 -4.83 22.88
N PRO A 163 -14.36 -4.74 24.00
CA PRO A 163 -15.45 -3.78 24.17
C PRO A 163 -14.97 -2.32 24.09
N ALA A 164 -13.75 -2.02 24.50
CA ALA A 164 -13.18 -0.68 24.43
C ALA A 164 -12.93 -0.23 22.96
N VAL A 165 -12.59 -1.16 22.07
CA VAL A 165 -12.43 -0.88 20.62
C VAL A 165 -13.78 -0.48 20.03
N LEU A 166 -14.84 -1.23 20.32
CA LEU A 166 -16.18 -0.90 19.89
C LEU A 166 -16.62 0.49 20.39
N GLN A 167 -16.43 0.76 21.67
CA GLN A 167 -16.75 2.06 22.25
C GLN A 167 -15.96 3.19 21.58
N GLY A 168 -14.67 2.98 21.29
CA GLY A 168 -13.83 3.94 20.57
C GLY A 168 -14.40 4.27 19.18
N TRP A 169 -14.80 3.26 18.44
CA TRP A 169 -15.41 3.45 17.10
C TRP A 169 -16.82 4.05 17.17
N GLN A 170 -17.61 3.76 18.20
CA GLN A 170 -18.89 4.46 18.44
C GLN A 170 -18.68 5.96 18.67
N VAL A 171 -17.69 6.33 19.49
CA VAL A 171 -17.33 7.74 19.72
C VAL A 171 -16.84 8.39 18.44
N GLN A 172 -16.00 7.69 17.66
CA GLN A 172 -15.47 8.21 16.38
C GLN A 172 -16.62 8.42 15.38
N LEU A 173 -17.50 7.42 15.18
CA LEU A 173 -18.65 7.52 14.27
C LEU A 173 -19.58 8.66 14.68
N SER A 174 -19.83 8.85 15.97
CA SER A 174 -20.71 9.91 16.48
C SER A 174 -20.23 11.33 16.16
N ARG A 175 -18.94 11.49 15.83
CA ARG A 175 -18.30 12.76 15.46
C ARG A 175 -18.21 13.00 13.97
N SER A 176 -18.53 11.97 13.16
CA SER A 176 -18.50 12.10 11.70
C SER A 176 -19.66 12.96 11.19
N ASP A 177 -19.47 13.58 10.02
CA ASP A 177 -20.51 14.41 9.40
C ASP A 177 -21.68 13.56 8.91
N SER A 178 -22.85 13.76 9.49
CA SER A 178 -24.05 12.97 9.18
C SER A 178 -24.52 13.12 7.75
N GLU A 179 -24.40 14.32 7.17
CA GLU A 179 -24.83 14.56 5.79
C GLU A 179 -23.90 13.88 4.79
N SER A 180 -22.58 13.95 4.99
CA SER A 180 -21.61 13.23 4.15
C SER A 180 -21.78 11.71 4.25
N TYR A 181 -22.04 11.20 5.46
CA TYR A 181 -22.35 9.77 5.64
C TYR A 181 -23.63 9.38 4.88
N ALA A 182 -24.70 10.18 4.95
CA ALA A 182 -25.93 9.93 4.21
C ALA A 182 -25.71 9.95 2.70
N LYS A 183 -24.91 10.90 2.18
CA LYS A 183 -24.52 10.93 0.75
C LYS A 183 -23.73 9.67 0.32
N LEU A 184 -22.88 9.14 1.18
CA LEU A 184 -22.18 7.88 0.91
C LEU A 184 -23.13 6.66 0.94
N CYS A 185 -24.18 6.70 1.79
CA CYS A 185 -25.25 5.70 1.72
C CYS A 185 -26.03 5.78 0.38
N GLU A 186 -26.32 6.98 -0.08
CA GLU A 186 -26.98 7.22 -1.38
C GLU A 186 -26.10 6.72 -2.53
N LEU A 187 -24.78 6.96 -2.47
CA LEU A 187 -23.83 6.39 -3.42
C LEU A 187 -23.93 4.85 -3.43
N LEU A 188 -23.89 4.21 -2.27
CA LEU A 188 -24.00 2.74 -2.18
C LEU A 188 -25.36 2.21 -2.64
N ALA A 189 -26.43 3.00 -2.55
CA ALA A 189 -27.74 2.66 -3.09
C ALA A 189 -27.74 2.59 -4.63
N GLU A 190 -26.86 3.32 -5.30
CA GLU A 190 -26.81 3.42 -6.77
C GLU A 190 -25.68 2.57 -7.38
N VAL A 191 -24.73 2.06 -6.58
CA VAL A 191 -23.61 1.26 -7.09
C VAL A 191 -24.11 -0.09 -7.59
N ASP A 192 -23.84 -0.36 -8.86
CA ASP A 192 -23.96 -1.67 -9.50
C ASP A 192 -22.80 -1.85 -10.47
N ASN A 193 -21.82 -2.65 -10.08
CA ASN A 193 -20.60 -2.92 -10.86
C ASN A 193 -20.67 -4.25 -11.62
N ARG A 194 -21.82 -4.92 -11.65
CA ARG A 194 -21.99 -6.16 -12.42
C ARG A 194 -21.80 -5.90 -13.91
N GLY A 195 -21.02 -6.77 -14.55
CA GLY A 195 -20.67 -6.67 -15.98
C GLY A 195 -19.68 -5.56 -16.34
N LYS A 196 -19.19 -4.76 -15.38
CA LYS A 196 -18.33 -3.62 -15.66
C LYS A 196 -16.82 -3.90 -15.48
N LEU A 197 -16.46 -5.03 -14.85
CA LEU A 197 -15.09 -5.35 -14.46
C LEU A 197 -14.45 -6.43 -15.34
N VAL A 198 -15.18 -7.01 -16.28
CA VAL A 198 -14.73 -8.12 -17.16
C VAL A 198 -13.50 -7.74 -18.00
N GLY A 199 -13.33 -6.45 -18.32
CA GLY A 199 -12.19 -5.94 -19.09
C GLY A 199 -10.91 -5.74 -18.28
N TYR A 200 -10.96 -5.85 -16.96
CA TYR A 200 -9.79 -5.73 -16.11
C TYR A 200 -9.05 -7.08 -16.04
N THR A 201 -7.83 -7.11 -16.56
CA THR A 201 -7.04 -8.35 -16.74
C THR A 201 -5.94 -8.55 -15.70
N GLU A 202 -5.65 -7.53 -14.90
CA GLU A 202 -4.65 -7.62 -13.84
C GLU A 202 -5.17 -8.43 -12.65
N GLN A 203 -4.27 -8.92 -11.81
CA GLN A 203 -4.63 -9.76 -10.67
C GLN A 203 -5.38 -8.98 -9.60
N VAL A 204 -6.54 -9.52 -9.19
CA VAL A 204 -7.34 -9.04 -8.06
C VAL A 204 -7.39 -10.12 -6.99
N ALA A 205 -7.13 -9.72 -5.74
CA ALA A 205 -7.34 -10.58 -4.59
C ALA A 205 -8.57 -10.11 -3.81
N LEU A 206 -9.54 -10.99 -3.65
CA LEU A 206 -10.71 -10.79 -2.82
C LEU A 206 -10.48 -11.44 -1.47
N ILE A 207 -10.79 -10.72 -0.38
CA ILE A 207 -10.63 -11.22 0.99
C ILE A 207 -11.94 -11.00 1.74
N ALA A 208 -12.57 -12.08 2.18
CA ALA A 208 -13.83 -12.07 2.93
C ALA A 208 -13.59 -12.37 4.40
N GLY A 209 -14.21 -11.61 5.29
CA GLY A 209 -14.41 -12.03 6.67
C GLY A 209 -15.51 -13.09 6.74
N GLY A 210 -15.23 -14.24 7.38
CA GLY A 210 -16.18 -15.35 7.46
C GLY A 210 -17.42 -15.05 8.31
N ASP A 211 -17.31 -14.09 9.25
CA ASP A 211 -18.38 -13.66 10.16
C ASP A 211 -18.93 -12.26 9.77
N ASP A 212 -18.62 -11.77 8.56
CA ASP A 212 -19.11 -10.47 8.11
C ASP A 212 -20.60 -10.48 7.80
N VAL A 213 -21.37 -9.76 8.60
CA VAL A 213 -22.83 -9.60 8.42
C VAL A 213 -23.19 -8.38 7.55
N SER A 214 -22.22 -7.55 7.18
CA SER A 214 -22.43 -6.34 6.36
C SER A 214 -22.27 -6.64 4.87
N THR A 215 -21.25 -7.41 4.53
CA THR A 215 -20.98 -7.93 3.18
C THR A 215 -20.67 -9.42 3.28
N PRO A 216 -21.69 -10.28 3.33
CA PRO A 216 -21.50 -11.72 3.43
C PRO A 216 -20.64 -12.28 2.30
N ILE A 217 -20.09 -13.49 2.50
CA ILE A 217 -19.16 -14.14 1.56
C ILE A 217 -19.73 -14.18 0.14
N GLU A 218 -21.03 -14.40 -0.01
CA GLU A 218 -21.73 -14.48 -1.29
C GLU A 218 -21.60 -13.17 -2.11
N ALA A 219 -21.44 -12.02 -1.44
CA ALA A 219 -21.21 -10.75 -2.13
C ALA A 219 -19.85 -10.71 -2.83
N LEU A 220 -18.81 -11.28 -2.20
CA LEU A 220 -17.48 -11.39 -2.80
C LEU A 220 -17.40 -12.54 -3.81
N GLU A 221 -18.13 -13.65 -3.60
CA GLU A 221 -18.26 -14.72 -4.59
C GLU A 221 -18.91 -14.17 -5.89
N GLY A 222 -19.96 -13.35 -5.75
CA GLY A 222 -20.55 -12.63 -6.87
C GLY A 222 -19.55 -11.69 -7.54
N LEU A 223 -18.79 -10.92 -6.76
CA LEU A 223 -17.76 -10.03 -7.29
C LEU A 223 -16.62 -10.80 -7.98
N GLN A 224 -16.26 -11.99 -7.50
CA GLN A 224 -15.24 -12.83 -8.13
C GLN A 224 -15.58 -13.16 -9.57
N THR A 225 -16.85 -13.38 -9.88
CA THR A 225 -17.30 -13.69 -11.25
C THR A 225 -17.19 -12.51 -12.21
N GLU A 226 -17.05 -11.30 -11.71
CA GLU A 226 -16.92 -10.08 -12.51
C GLU A 226 -15.48 -9.86 -13.02
N PHE A 227 -14.48 -10.52 -12.43
CA PHE A 227 -13.09 -10.43 -12.85
C PHE A 227 -12.62 -11.70 -13.56
N ALA A 228 -11.81 -11.53 -14.60
CA ALA A 228 -11.24 -12.66 -15.33
C ALA A 228 -10.25 -13.49 -14.48
N THR A 229 -9.57 -12.86 -13.52
CA THR A 229 -8.45 -13.43 -12.76
C THR A 229 -8.49 -13.08 -11.27
N ALA A 230 -9.65 -13.18 -10.61
CA ALA A 230 -9.76 -12.92 -9.18
C ALA A 230 -9.59 -14.20 -8.35
N SER A 231 -8.77 -14.11 -7.28
CA SER A 231 -8.73 -15.12 -6.22
C SER A 231 -9.59 -14.68 -5.04
N LEU A 232 -10.24 -15.62 -4.35
CA LEU A 232 -11.00 -15.36 -3.13
C LEU A 232 -10.40 -16.13 -1.96
N SER A 233 -10.15 -15.42 -0.86
CA SER A 233 -9.72 -15.98 0.43
C SER A 233 -10.73 -15.63 1.50
N VAL A 234 -11.06 -16.59 2.38
CA VAL A 234 -11.98 -16.39 3.49
C VAL A 234 -11.21 -16.46 4.81
N LEU A 235 -11.32 -15.41 5.64
CA LEU A 235 -10.75 -15.32 6.97
C LEU A 235 -11.81 -15.80 7.98
N ALA A 236 -11.69 -17.04 8.44
CA ALA A 236 -12.66 -17.63 9.37
C ALA A 236 -12.69 -16.87 10.71
N GLY A 237 -13.88 -16.59 11.23
CA GLY A 237 -14.07 -15.91 12.53
C GLY A 237 -13.78 -14.40 12.50
N VAL A 238 -13.64 -13.79 11.33
CA VAL A 238 -13.34 -12.38 11.12
C VAL A 238 -14.59 -11.66 10.60
N GLY A 239 -14.87 -10.47 11.12
CA GLY A 239 -16.00 -9.64 10.70
C GLY A 239 -15.67 -8.74 9.51
N HIS A 240 -16.27 -7.55 9.49
CA HIS A 240 -16.21 -6.61 8.36
C HIS A 240 -14.87 -5.87 8.23
N VAL A 241 -14.06 -5.79 9.29
CA VAL A 241 -12.84 -4.96 9.30
C VAL A 241 -11.61 -5.81 9.64
N PRO A 242 -11.11 -6.63 8.70
CA PRO A 242 -9.96 -7.50 8.93
C PRO A 242 -8.68 -6.73 9.28
N SER A 243 -8.55 -5.47 8.87
CA SER A 243 -7.43 -4.59 9.23
C SER A 243 -7.32 -4.30 10.74
N ILE A 244 -8.43 -4.44 11.48
CA ILE A 244 -8.46 -4.30 12.94
C ILE A 244 -8.45 -5.67 13.62
N GLU A 245 -9.27 -6.62 13.14
CA GLU A 245 -9.44 -7.90 13.81
C GLU A 245 -8.25 -8.84 13.66
N THR A 246 -7.62 -8.84 12.49
CA THR A 246 -6.51 -9.75 12.14
C THR A 246 -5.53 -9.08 11.18
N PRO A 247 -4.90 -7.97 11.58
CA PRO A 247 -3.99 -7.21 10.71
C PRO A 247 -2.84 -8.09 10.18
N GLU A 248 -2.35 -9.05 10.97
CA GLU A 248 -1.28 -9.97 10.59
C GLU A 248 -1.67 -10.91 9.45
N LEU A 249 -2.92 -11.38 9.42
CA LEU A 249 -3.41 -12.20 8.30
C LEU A 249 -3.59 -11.36 7.04
N LEU A 250 -4.08 -10.13 7.18
CA LEU A 250 -4.22 -9.22 6.06
C LEU A 250 -2.87 -8.83 5.48
N VAL A 251 -1.88 -8.51 6.32
CA VAL A 251 -0.49 -8.25 5.92
C VAL A 251 0.10 -9.44 5.16
N LYS A 252 -0.14 -10.66 5.64
CA LYS A 252 0.30 -11.87 4.93
C LYS A 252 -0.30 -11.95 3.52
N HIS A 253 -1.58 -11.62 3.33
CA HIS A 253 -2.19 -11.56 1.99
C HIS A 253 -1.60 -10.46 1.11
N ILE A 254 -1.30 -9.29 1.67
CA ILE A 254 -0.66 -8.18 0.95
C ILE A 254 0.75 -8.57 0.48
N GLN A 255 1.52 -9.24 1.34
CA GLN A 255 2.88 -9.67 1.03
C GLN A 255 2.92 -10.92 0.13
N THR A 256 1.90 -11.77 0.19
CA THR A 256 1.75 -12.93 -0.69
C THR A 256 1.04 -12.48 -1.96
N LYS A 257 1.74 -12.42 -3.10
CA LYS A 257 1.10 -12.06 -4.38
C LYS A 257 -0.08 -12.97 -4.64
N ALA A 258 -1.26 -12.39 -4.80
CA ALA A 258 -2.47 -13.12 -5.15
C ALA A 258 -2.23 -14.00 -6.40
N GLY A 259 -2.51 -15.29 -6.28
CA GLY A 259 -2.52 -16.23 -7.41
C GLY A 259 -1.28 -17.07 -7.64
N ARG A 260 -0.26 -17.00 -6.77
CA ARG A 260 0.80 -18.03 -6.75
C ARG A 260 0.71 -18.80 -5.42
N GLU A 261 -0.03 -19.91 -5.43
CA GLU A 261 0.25 -20.99 -4.51
C GLU A 261 1.71 -21.39 -4.69
N THR A 262 2.55 -21.00 -3.74
CA THR A 262 3.88 -21.58 -3.63
C THR A 262 3.73 -22.97 -3.01
N VAL A 263 3.45 -23.94 -3.86
CA VAL A 263 3.75 -25.33 -3.52
C VAL A 263 5.27 -25.41 -3.30
N GLY A 264 5.68 -25.38 -2.04
CA GLY A 264 6.95 -25.93 -1.60
C GLY A 264 8.22 -25.25 -2.08
N GLN A 265 8.32 -23.90 -2.11
CA GLN A 265 9.61 -23.22 -2.21
C GLN A 265 9.69 -22.06 -1.24
N THR A 266 10.49 -22.24 -0.20
CA THR A 266 11.09 -21.18 0.62
C THR A 266 12.08 -20.42 -0.25
N GLY A 267 11.64 -19.36 -0.98
CA GLY A 267 12.52 -18.53 -1.78
C GLY A 267 11.76 -17.41 -2.49
N ILE A 268 12.30 -16.20 -2.42
CA ILE A 268 11.76 -15.01 -3.11
C ILE A 268 11.80 -15.22 -4.63
N SER A 269 10.73 -14.84 -5.35
CA SER A 269 10.65 -15.02 -6.80
C SER A 269 11.66 -14.15 -7.54
N TYR A 270 12.03 -14.56 -8.76
CA TYR A 270 12.90 -13.76 -9.63
C TYR A 270 12.29 -12.36 -9.90
N GLU A 271 10.99 -12.29 -10.10
CA GLU A 271 10.27 -11.04 -10.40
C GLU A 271 10.32 -10.08 -9.22
N GLN A 272 10.15 -10.57 -7.99
CA GLN A 272 10.29 -9.76 -6.77
C GLN A 272 11.71 -9.22 -6.63
N GLY A 273 12.70 -10.09 -6.82
CA GLY A 273 14.11 -9.67 -6.83
C GLY A 273 14.41 -8.66 -7.94
N LEU A 274 13.79 -8.80 -9.13
CA LEU A 274 13.96 -7.87 -10.23
C LEU A 274 13.35 -6.50 -9.95
N LEU A 275 12.17 -6.46 -9.35
CA LEU A 275 11.54 -5.22 -8.91
C LEU A 275 12.40 -4.50 -7.88
N GLN A 276 12.85 -5.21 -6.85
CA GLN A 276 13.74 -4.65 -5.83
C GLN A 276 15.05 -4.12 -6.45
N ARG A 277 15.67 -4.89 -7.36
CA ARG A 277 16.88 -4.48 -8.09
C ARG A 277 16.64 -3.18 -8.88
N LYS A 278 15.51 -3.08 -9.60
CA LYS A 278 15.14 -1.85 -10.33
C LYS A 278 14.95 -0.66 -9.40
N ARG A 279 14.33 -0.85 -8.25
CA ARG A 279 14.13 0.19 -7.23
C ARG A 279 15.45 0.70 -6.68
N ILE A 280 16.37 -0.22 -6.34
CA ILE A 280 17.66 0.13 -5.72
C ILE A 280 18.64 0.70 -6.75
N LEU A 281 18.82 0.05 -7.91
CA LEU A 281 19.82 0.46 -8.91
C LEU A 281 19.27 1.39 -10.01
N GLY A 282 17.96 1.56 -10.11
CA GLY A 282 17.27 2.30 -11.18
C GLY A 282 16.89 1.41 -12.37
N ALA A 283 15.69 1.60 -12.88
CA ALA A 283 15.12 0.80 -13.96
C ALA A 283 16.02 0.77 -15.21
N ALA A 284 16.49 1.92 -15.67
CA ALA A 284 17.33 2.05 -16.86
C ALA A 284 18.64 1.24 -16.77
N HIS A 285 19.29 1.23 -15.59
CA HIS A 285 20.51 0.42 -15.38
C HIS A 285 20.21 -1.07 -15.47
N VAL A 286 19.15 -1.53 -14.82
CA VAL A 286 18.77 -2.94 -14.77
C VAL A 286 18.30 -3.43 -16.14
N GLU A 287 17.56 -2.63 -16.90
CA GLU A 287 17.14 -2.95 -18.25
C GLU A 287 18.32 -3.09 -19.22
N LYS A 288 19.29 -2.18 -19.13
CA LYS A 288 20.54 -2.27 -19.89
C LYS A 288 21.31 -3.56 -19.58
N ALA A 289 21.44 -3.89 -18.29
CA ALA A 289 22.10 -5.13 -17.86
C ALA A 289 21.34 -6.38 -18.35
N SER A 290 20.00 -6.37 -18.29
CA SER A 290 19.17 -7.48 -18.76
C SER A 290 19.25 -7.68 -20.28
N LYS A 291 19.30 -6.59 -21.05
CA LYS A 291 19.45 -6.63 -22.52
C LYS A 291 20.83 -7.17 -22.95
N ASN A 292 21.85 -6.94 -22.15
CA ASN A 292 23.22 -7.38 -22.44
C ASN A 292 23.52 -8.81 -21.93
N ALA A 293 22.57 -9.46 -21.24
CA ALA A 293 22.76 -10.80 -20.72
C ALA A 293 22.87 -11.83 -21.84
N THR A 294 23.90 -12.67 -21.76
CA THR A 294 24.17 -13.73 -22.69
C THR A 294 23.78 -15.12 -22.13
N THR A 295 23.90 -16.18 -22.91
CA THR A 295 23.65 -17.53 -22.42
C THR A 295 24.63 -17.93 -21.30
N LEU A 296 25.83 -17.35 -21.29
CA LEU A 296 26.86 -17.61 -20.27
C LEU A 296 26.47 -17.02 -18.89
N ASP A 297 26.05 -15.77 -18.83
CA ASP A 297 25.87 -15.04 -17.58
C ASP A 297 24.39 -14.95 -17.13
N ARG A 298 23.43 -15.31 -17.99
CA ARG A 298 22.00 -15.31 -17.65
C ARG A 298 21.67 -16.13 -16.38
N PRO A 299 22.20 -17.36 -16.19
CA PRO A 299 21.95 -18.11 -14.95
C PRO A 299 22.47 -17.37 -13.71
N PHE A 300 23.64 -16.72 -13.81
CA PHE A 300 24.21 -15.92 -12.73
C PHE A 300 23.38 -14.68 -12.45
N GLN A 301 22.92 -13.96 -13.49
CA GLN A 301 22.03 -12.81 -13.33
C GLN A 301 20.70 -13.19 -12.64
N GLN A 302 20.15 -14.36 -12.98
CA GLN A 302 18.96 -14.89 -12.31
C GLN A 302 19.24 -15.24 -10.85
N PHE A 303 20.37 -15.86 -10.56
CA PHE A 303 20.79 -16.22 -9.21
C PHE A 303 20.94 -14.98 -8.31
N ILE A 304 21.72 -13.97 -8.74
CA ILE A 304 21.91 -12.74 -7.94
C ILE A 304 20.62 -11.94 -7.81
N THR A 305 19.74 -11.98 -8.82
CA THR A 305 18.45 -11.28 -8.75
C THR A 305 17.55 -11.88 -7.67
N ARG A 306 17.50 -13.19 -7.53
CA ARG A 306 16.73 -13.85 -6.46
C ARG A 306 17.39 -13.68 -5.10
N ASN A 307 18.66 -14.05 -4.96
CA ASN A 307 19.29 -14.18 -3.65
C ASN A 307 19.80 -12.83 -3.11
N ALA A 308 20.48 -12.03 -3.92
CA ALA A 308 20.95 -10.75 -3.45
C ALA A 308 19.80 -9.72 -3.39
N TRP A 309 19.11 -9.50 -4.51
CA TRP A 309 18.10 -8.44 -4.60
C TRP A 309 16.77 -8.83 -3.98
N GLY A 310 16.39 -10.11 -4.08
CA GLY A 310 15.19 -10.63 -3.48
C GLY A 310 15.37 -10.85 -1.97
N GLU A 311 16.20 -11.80 -1.59
CA GLU A 311 16.33 -12.20 -0.18
C GLU A 311 17.08 -11.17 0.66
N LEU A 312 18.34 -10.83 0.28
CA LEU A 312 19.16 -9.97 1.11
C LEU A 312 18.68 -8.51 1.13
N TRP A 313 18.46 -7.89 -0.04
CA TRP A 313 18.01 -6.51 -0.11
C TRP A 313 16.51 -6.34 0.15
N GLY A 314 15.74 -7.42 0.12
CA GLY A 314 14.32 -7.46 0.49
C GLY A 314 14.06 -7.73 1.97
N ASP A 315 15.06 -8.16 2.74
CA ASP A 315 14.92 -8.43 4.16
C ASP A 315 14.79 -7.12 4.96
N PRO A 316 13.76 -6.96 5.83
CA PRO A 316 13.42 -5.70 6.49
C PRO A 316 14.29 -5.38 7.70
N THR A 317 15.12 -6.29 8.17
CA THR A 317 15.93 -6.12 9.39
C THR A 317 16.85 -4.88 9.29
N LEU A 318 17.34 -4.55 8.08
CA LEU A 318 18.12 -3.35 7.82
C LEU A 318 17.41 -2.50 6.75
N THR A 319 17.41 -1.19 6.96
CA THR A 319 16.93 -0.25 5.93
C THR A 319 17.79 -0.32 4.66
N VAL A 320 17.24 0.09 3.54
CA VAL A 320 18.00 0.11 2.27
C VAL A 320 19.22 1.06 2.34
N GLN A 321 19.14 2.14 3.13
CA GLN A 321 20.27 3.03 3.37
C GLN A 321 21.37 2.33 4.16
N GLN A 322 21.01 1.60 5.23
CA GLN A 322 21.98 0.81 6.01
C GLN A 322 22.65 -0.24 5.13
N ARG A 323 21.89 -0.98 4.31
CA ARG A 323 22.43 -1.95 3.35
C ARG A 323 23.34 -1.28 2.32
N SER A 324 22.95 -0.13 1.79
CA SER A 324 23.76 0.63 0.84
C SER A 324 25.08 1.11 1.47
N MET A 325 25.05 1.58 2.71
CA MET A 325 26.27 1.99 3.46
C MET A 325 27.20 0.80 3.70
N ILE A 326 26.68 -0.34 4.13
CA ILE A 326 27.43 -1.59 4.33
C ILE A 326 28.06 -2.03 3.00
N THR A 327 27.27 -2.10 1.92
CA THR A 327 27.75 -2.51 0.59
C THR A 327 28.84 -1.56 0.08
N THR A 328 28.65 -0.26 0.23
CA THR A 328 29.64 0.76 -0.15
C THR A 328 30.95 0.57 0.62
N GLY A 329 30.88 0.34 1.93
CA GLY A 329 32.07 0.07 2.77
C GLY A 329 32.79 -1.21 2.36
N ILE A 330 32.07 -2.29 2.09
CA ILE A 330 32.65 -3.57 1.64
C ILE A 330 33.33 -3.40 0.27
N LEU A 331 32.67 -2.76 -0.70
CA LEU A 331 33.21 -2.56 -2.05
C LEU A 331 34.46 -1.68 -2.02
N ALA A 332 34.48 -0.63 -1.17
CA ALA A 332 35.63 0.24 -0.94
C ALA A 332 36.80 -0.55 -0.35
N ALA A 333 36.53 -1.37 0.67
CA ALA A 333 37.55 -2.20 1.32
C ALA A 333 38.15 -3.25 0.38
N LEU A 334 37.35 -3.79 -0.54
CA LEU A 334 37.76 -4.81 -1.52
C LEU A 334 38.33 -4.23 -2.83
N GLY A 335 38.33 -2.89 -3.02
CA GLY A 335 38.82 -2.24 -4.25
C GLY A 335 38.00 -2.61 -5.50
N ARG A 336 36.67 -2.74 -5.37
CA ARG A 336 35.77 -3.09 -6.48
C ARG A 336 35.22 -1.82 -7.13
N ASP A 337 36.06 -1.13 -7.90
CA ASP A 337 35.83 0.25 -8.40
C ASP A 337 34.56 0.37 -9.27
N GLY A 338 34.31 -0.57 -10.16
CA GLY A 338 33.14 -0.57 -11.03
C GLY A 338 31.84 -0.62 -10.25
N GLU A 339 31.75 -1.56 -9.32
CA GLU A 339 30.60 -1.75 -8.44
C GLU A 339 30.52 -0.63 -7.41
N LEU A 340 31.65 -0.17 -6.88
CA LEU A 340 31.69 0.95 -5.95
C LEU A 340 31.12 2.23 -6.58
N GLY A 341 31.54 2.56 -7.81
CA GLY A 341 31.00 3.71 -8.54
C GLY A 341 29.48 3.62 -8.74
N LEU A 342 28.95 2.43 -9.07
CA LEU A 342 27.51 2.19 -9.16
C LEU A 342 26.81 2.43 -7.80
N HIS A 343 27.37 1.88 -6.72
CA HIS A 343 26.76 1.98 -5.38
C HIS A 343 26.91 3.39 -4.78
N LEU A 344 27.91 4.17 -5.13
CA LEU A 344 28.01 5.58 -4.77
C LEU A 344 26.88 6.42 -5.40
N ARG A 345 26.57 6.20 -6.68
CA ARG A 345 25.42 6.85 -7.34
C ARG A 345 24.10 6.38 -6.73
N THR A 346 23.99 5.10 -6.41
CA THR A 346 22.81 4.49 -5.75
C THR A 346 22.61 5.09 -4.35
N ALA A 347 23.67 5.22 -3.54
CA ALA A 347 23.64 5.81 -2.21
C ALA A 347 23.05 7.25 -2.23
N LYS A 348 23.47 8.05 -3.20
CA LYS A 348 22.94 9.41 -3.40
C LYS A 348 21.44 9.40 -3.71
N ARG A 349 21.00 8.50 -4.60
CA ARG A 349 19.58 8.34 -4.95
C ARG A 349 18.73 7.82 -3.78
N LEU A 350 19.30 7.00 -2.92
CA LEU A 350 18.66 6.49 -1.70
C LEU A 350 18.65 7.50 -0.55
N GLY A 351 19.11 8.75 -0.77
CA GLY A 351 19.05 9.80 0.23
C GLY A 351 20.15 9.73 1.31
N ILE A 352 21.19 8.92 1.09
CA ILE A 352 22.38 8.96 1.97
C ILE A 352 23.04 10.32 1.79
N ASN A 353 23.28 11.04 2.89
CA ASN A 353 23.93 12.33 2.85
C ASN A 353 25.47 12.22 2.89
N GLU A 354 26.15 13.35 2.63
CA GLU A 354 27.60 13.40 2.54
C GLU A 354 28.28 13.02 3.85
N ASP A 355 27.70 13.42 4.99
CA ASP A 355 28.26 13.10 6.31
C ASP A 355 28.18 11.59 6.60
N GLN A 356 27.08 10.94 6.23
CA GLN A 356 26.92 9.49 6.35
C GLN A 356 27.93 8.76 5.47
N LEU A 357 28.09 9.15 4.20
CA LEU A 357 29.08 8.53 3.31
C LEU A 357 30.51 8.75 3.85
N ARG A 358 30.84 9.97 4.32
CA ARG A 358 32.13 10.26 4.94
C ARG A 358 32.44 9.33 6.10
N GLN A 359 31.46 9.06 6.99
CA GLN A 359 31.65 8.15 8.11
C GLN A 359 31.89 6.71 7.65
N VAL A 360 31.16 6.22 6.61
CA VAL A 360 31.42 4.91 6.01
C VAL A 360 32.86 4.80 5.51
N LEU A 361 33.33 5.78 4.73
CA LEU A 361 34.70 5.76 4.16
C LEU A 361 35.77 5.96 5.23
N MET A 362 35.52 6.77 6.26
CA MET A 362 36.43 6.87 7.42
C MET A 362 36.49 5.53 8.18
N HIS A 363 35.38 4.82 8.31
CA HIS A 363 35.38 3.48 8.92
C HIS A 363 36.24 2.50 8.10
N VAL A 364 36.15 2.54 6.77
CA VAL A 364 37.04 1.79 5.86
C VAL A 364 38.50 2.13 6.12
N SER A 365 38.89 3.41 6.40
CA SER A 365 40.25 3.79 6.64
C SER A 365 40.88 3.13 7.87
N ILE A 366 40.05 2.84 8.88
CA ILE A 366 40.53 2.20 10.13
C ILE A 366 40.61 0.67 9.98
N TYR A 367 39.61 0.05 9.33
CA TYR A 367 39.47 -1.41 9.30
C TYR A 367 40.03 -2.06 8.02
N ALA A 368 40.17 -1.31 6.90
CA ALA A 368 40.74 -1.78 5.65
C ALA A 368 41.97 -1.01 5.19
N GLY A 369 42.36 0.03 5.92
CA GLY A 369 43.57 0.82 5.68
C GLY A 369 43.32 2.12 4.91
N VAL A 370 44.17 3.12 5.23
CA VAL A 370 44.12 4.47 4.64
C VAL A 370 44.18 4.46 3.09
N PRO A 371 45.01 3.63 2.43
CA PRO A 371 45.01 3.60 0.95
C PRO A 371 43.68 3.26 0.33
N ALA A 372 42.94 2.26 0.87
CA ALA A 372 41.62 1.87 0.37
C ALA A 372 40.62 3.03 0.52
N ALA A 373 40.61 3.70 1.65
CA ALA A 373 39.76 4.87 1.88
C ALA A 373 40.09 6.05 0.96
N ASN A 374 41.37 6.39 0.80
CA ASN A 374 41.82 7.47 -0.10
C ASN A 374 41.32 7.24 -1.53
N HIS A 375 41.46 6.01 -2.01
CA HIS A 375 40.94 5.61 -3.34
C HIS A 375 39.44 5.74 -3.41
N ALA A 376 38.71 5.28 -2.41
CA ALA A 376 37.25 5.37 -2.36
C ALA A 376 36.76 6.82 -2.26
N PHE A 377 37.45 7.71 -1.53
CA PHE A 377 37.15 9.14 -1.52
C PHE A 377 37.39 9.81 -2.87
N ALA A 378 38.45 9.44 -3.61
CA ALA A 378 38.67 9.92 -4.96
C ALA A 378 37.51 9.50 -5.88
N LEU A 379 37.14 8.22 -5.87
CA LEU A 379 36.06 7.69 -6.66
C LEU A 379 34.67 8.29 -6.29
N ALA A 380 34.46 8.62 -5.01
CA ALA A 380 33.26 9.32 -4.57
C ALA A 380 33.16 10.72 -5.20
N LYS A 381 34.25 11.48 -5.23
CA LYS A 381 34.32 12.80 -5.89
C LYS A 381 34.04 12.69 -7.38
N ASP A 382 34.57 11.68 -8.08
CA ASP A 382 34.34 11.44 -9.48
C ASP A 382 32.85 11.07 -9.78
N ASN A 383 32.13 10.57 -8.77
CA ASN A 383 30.70 10.27 -8.82
C ASN A 383 29.82 11.41 -8.22
N GLY A 384 30.38 12.62 -8.12
CA GLY A 384 29.65 13.83 -7.80
C GLY A 384 29.38 14.06 -6.31
N TRP A 385 30.13 13.40 -5.41
CA TRP A 385 30.11 13.67 -3.98
C TRP A 385 31.13 14.77 -3.62
N GLY A 386 30.79 15.59 -2.65
CA GLY A 386 31.63 16.69 -2.16
C GLY A 386 31.48 17.97 -2.97
N THR A 387 31.47 19.10 -2.27
CA THR A 387 31.60 20.45 -2.85
C THR A 387 33.05 20.87 -2.80
N THR A 388 33.57 21.44 -3.88
CA THR A 388 34.93 21.99 -3.87
C THR A 388 34.99 23.13 -2.84
N ILE A 389 35.85 23.01 -1.84
CA ILE A 389 36.16 24.10 -0.93
C ILE A 389 37.11 25.03 -1.69
N LEU A 390 36.63 26.22 -2.05
CA LEU A 390 37.39 27.29 -2.65
C LEU A 390 38.27 27.95 -1.60
#